data_7022da2c6e5071dc21a537be49e158bd
#
_entry.id   7022da2c6e5071dc21a537be49e158bd
#
_cell.length_a   1.000
_cell.length_b   1.000
_cell.length_c   1.000
_cell.angle_alpha   90.00
_cell.angle_beta   90.00
_cell.angle_gamma   90.00
#
_symmetry.space_group_name_H-M   'P 1'
#
loop_
_entity.id
_entity.type
_entity.pdbx_description
1 polymer ?
#
loop_
_entity_poly.entity_id
_entity_poly.type
_entity_poly.pdbx_seq_one_letter_code
_entity_poly.pdbx_strand_id
1 'polypeptide(L)'
;MRIILLGPPGAGKGTQATYITEKFGIPQISTGDMLRAAVKAGTELGLKAKGIMASGGLVSDDLIIALVKERIQEPDCVNGFLFDGFPRTIPQAEALLAEGVAIDKVIEIHVADQEIIARLSGRRVHEDSGRVYHIAHNPPKQDGVDDVTGEALIQREDDQEATVRNRLEVYHDQTKPLVDFYQGLSTSQPDNAPAYARIDGVGPLDEVQARLESALA
;
A
#
# COMPACT_ATOMS: atom_id res chain seq x y z
N MET A 1 6.12 -5.24 16.04
CA MET A 1 4.94 -4.39 15.73
C MET A 1 4.37 -4.81 14.38
N ARG A 2 3.05 -4.98 14.28
CA ARG A 2 2.34 -5.36 13.04
C ARG A 2 1.37 -4.25 12.66
N ILE A 3 1.55 -3.67 11.48
CA ILE A 3 0.89 -2.43 11.07
C ILE A 3 0.15 -2.66 9.74
N ILE A 4 -1.03 -2.07 9.60
CA ILE A 4 -1.74 -1.95 8.33
C ILE A 4 -1.77 -0.47 7.93
N LEU A 5 -1.36 -0.15 6.70
CA LEU A 5 -1.59 1.14 6.08
C LEU A 5 -2.81 1.06 5.16
N LEU A 6 -3.85 1.80 5.51
CA LEU A 6 -5.04 2.00 4.68
C LEU A 6 -4.97 3.34 3.95
N GLY A 7 -5.68 3.44 2.85
CA GLY A 7 -5.80 4.68 2.08
C GLY A 7 -5.84 4.42 0.58
N PRO A 8 -6.30 5.40 -0.21
CA PRO A 8 -6.45 5.28 -1.65
C PRO A 8 -5.13 5.02 -2.37
N PRO A 9 -5.15 4.50 -3.61
CA PRO A 9 -3.96 4.45 -4.44
C PRO A 9 -3.35 5.85 -4.57
N GLY A 10 -2.04 5.97 -4.46
CA GLY A 10 -1.38 7.29 -4.54
C GLY A 10 -1.41 8.15 -3.26
N ALA A 11 -1.98 7.67 -2.16
CA ALA A 11 -2.00 8.40 -0.88
C ALA A 11 -0.62 8.57 -0.21
N GLY A 12 0.43 7.92 -0.73
CA GLY A 12 1.77 7.96 -0.16
C GLY A 12 2.09 6.79 0.78
N LYS A 13 1.26 5.74 0.82
CA LYS A 13 1.48 4.56 1.68
C LYS A 13 2.88 3.98 1.55
N GLY A 14 3.36 3.75 0.33
CA GLY A 14 4.71 3.20 0.10
C GLY A 14 5.82 4.10 0.65
N THR A 15 5.71 5.42 0.50
CA THR A 15 6.66 6.38 1.05
C THR A 15 6.70 6.32 2.58
N GLN A 16 5.54 6.26 3.21
CA GLN A 16 5.44 6.14 4.66
C GLN A 16 5.83 4.74 5.15
N ALA A 17 5.58 3.70 4.35
CA ALA A 17 6.01 2.34 4.66
C ALA A 17 7.54 2.25 4.76
N THR A 18 8.29 2.83 3.83
CA THR A 18 9.76 2.88 3.89
C THR A 18 10.23 3.49 5.21
N TYR A 19 9.66 4.64 5.59
CA TYR A 19 10.00 5.29 6.86
C TYR A 19 9.71 4.41 8.09
N ILE A 20 8.53 3.76 8.13
CA ILE A 20 8.15 2.88 9.25
C ILE A 20 9.07 1.67 9.33
N THR A 21 9.33 1.02 8.20
CA THR A 21 10.15 -0.20 8.16
C THR A 21 11.59 0.06 8.58
N GLU A 22 12.17 1.18 8.19
CA GLU A 22 13.50 1.61 8.65
C GLU A 22 13.50 1.90 10.16
N LYS A 23 12.48 2.61 10.66
CA LYS A 23 12.39 2.99 12.08
C LYS A 23 12.20 1.80 13.02
N PHE A 24 11.38 0.81 12.63
CA PHE A 24 11.02 -0.32 13.49
C PHE A 24 11.76 -1.63 13.16
N GLY A 25 12.55 -1.66 12.10
CA GLY A 25 13.28 -2.86 11.67
C GLY A 25 12.35 -4.02 11.28
N ILE A 26 11.21 -3.73 10.64
CA ILE A 26 10.21 -4.70 10.20
C ILE A 26 10.09 -4.68 8.67
N PRO A 27 9.79 -5.82 8.01
CA PRO A 27 9.61 -5.84 6.56
C PRO A 27 8.30 -5.18 6.12
N GLN A 28 8.32 -4.60 4.92
CA GLN A 28 7.13 -4.20 4.19
C GLN A 28 6.60 -5.38 3.38
N ILE A 29 5.31 -5.66 3.51
CA ILE A 29 4.58 -6.63 2.69
C ILE A 29 3.63 -5.83 1.78
N SER A 30 4.09 -5.54 0.57
CA SER A 30 3.32 -4.84 -0.46
C SER A 30 2.76 -5.87 -1.45
N THR A 31 1.46 -6.16 -1.37
CA THR A 31 0.81 -7.09 -2.30
C THR A 31 0.91 -6.63 -3.75
N GLY A 32 0.89 -5.32 -3.98
CA GLY A 32 1.09 -4.76 -5.32
C GLY A 32 2.48 -5.04 -5.87
N ASP A 33 3.54 -4.93 -5.06
CA ASP A 33 4.91 -5.19 -5.50
C ASP A 33 5.15 -6.70 -5.68
N MET A 34 4.59 -7.54 -4.80
CA MET A 34 4.64 -8.99 -4.96
C MET A 34 4.00 -9.44 -6.29
N LEU A 35 2.84 -8.88 -6.63
CA LEU A 35 2.17 -9.18 -7.90
C LEU A 35 2.97 -8.65 -9.10
N ARG A 36 3.55 -7.45 -9.03
CA ARG A 36 4.43 -6.92 -10.09
C ARG A 36 5.66 -7.78 -10.29
N ALA A 37 6.29 -8.23 -9.22
CA ALA A 37 7.40 -9.17 -9.29
C ALA A 37 6.99 -10.50 -9.95
N ALA A 38 5.82 -11.04 -9.63
CA ALA A 38 5.26 -12.24 -10.25
C ALA A 38 4.98 -12.04 -11.76
N VAL A 39 4.47 -10.86 -12.15
CA VAL A 39 4.27 -10.47 -13.57
C VAL A 39 5.61 -10.42 -14.30
N LYS A 40 6.62 -9.77 -13.71
CA LYS A 40 7.97 -9.66 -14.29
C LYS A 40 8.63 -11.03 -14.45
N ALA A 41 8.46 -11.90 -13.46
CA ALA A 41 8.97 -13.28 -13.50
C ALA A 41 8.17 -14.23 -14.43
N GLY A 42 7.02 -13.79 -14.95
CA GLY A 42 6.16 -14.59 -15.84
C GLY A 42 5.54 -15.82 -15.16
N THR A 43 5.35 -15.78 -13.83
CA THR A 43 4.71 -16.88 -13.10
C THR A 43 3.24 -17.04 -13.48
N GLU A 44 2.64 -18.19 -13.17
CA GLU A 44 1.20 -18.40 -13.42
C GLU A 44 0.33 -17.35 -12.72
N LEU A 45 0.67 -16.98 -11.47
CA LEU A 45 0.03 -15.89 -10.74
C LEU A 45 0.22 -14.56 -11.47
N GLY A 46 1.43 -14.25 -11.92
CA GLY A 46 1.74 -13.02 -12.65
C GLY A 46 0.95 -12.90 -13.95
N LEU A 47 0.84 -13.98 -14.71
CA LEU A 47 0.06 -13.99 -15.95
C LEU A 47 -1.43 -13.72 -15.70
N LYS A 48 -2.00 -14.27 -14.61
CA LYS A 48 -3.39 -14.01 -14.20
C LYS A 48 -3.58 -12.57 -13.70
N ALA A 49 -2.61 -12.05 -12.94
CA ALA A 49 -2.70 -10.73 -12.34
C ALA A 49 -2.51 -9.57 -13.34
N LYS A 50 -1.71 -9.77 -14.40
CA LYS A 50 -1.29 -8.71 -15.32
C LYS A 50 -2.45 -7.88 -15.89
N GLY A 51 -3.44 -8.54 -16.50
CA GLY A 51 -4.58 -7.84 -17.11
C GLY A 51 -5.47 -7.13 -16.07
N ILE A 52 -5.65 -7.75 -14.90
CA ILE A 52 -6.45 -7.19 -13.81
C ILE A 52 -5.79 -5.92 -13.26
N MET A 53 -4.48 -5.96 -13.03
CA MET A 53 -3.72 -4.81 -12.53
C MET A 53 -3.68 -3.66 -13.53
N ALA A 54 -3.48 -3.97 -14.82
CA ALA A 54 -3.46 -2.96 -15.89
C ALA A 54 -4.80 -2.23 -16.02
N SER A 55 -5.93 -2.90 -15.76
CA SER A 55 -7.27 -2.28 -15.71
C SER A 55 -7.58 -1.57 -14.40
N GLY A 56 -6.72 -1.67 -13.38
CA GLY A 56 -6.92 -1.07 -12.06
C GLY A 56 -7.80 -1.88 -11.10
N GLY A 57 -8.13 -3.13 -11.45
CA GLY A 57 -8.90 -4.05 -10.63
C GLY A 57 -8.10 -4.71 -9.50
N LEU A 58 -8.80 -5.51 -8.68
CA LEU A 58 -8.19 -6.34 -7.64
C LEU A 58 -8.12 -7.81 -8.08
N VAL A 59 -6.98 -8.44 -7.80
CA VAL A 59 -6.83 -9.90 -7.92
C VAL A 59 -7.71 -10.56 -6.85
N SER A 60 -8.24 -11.76 -7.13
CA SER A 60 -9.18 -12.45 -6.24
C SER A 60 -8.64 -12.60 -4.81
N ASP A 61 -9.55 -12.51 -3.84
CA ASP A 61 -9.20 -12.57 -2.41
C ASP A 61 -8.45 -13.86 -2.06
N ASP A 62 -8.89 -15.01 -2.57
CA ASP A 62 -8.26 -16.30 -2.30
C ASP A 62 -6.78 -16.34 -2.69
N LEU A 63 -6.45 -15.78 -3.87
CA LEU A 63 -5.06 -15.71 -4.34
C LEU A 63 -4.21 -14.77 -3.48
N ILE A 64 -4.75 -13.61 -3.13
CA ILE A 64 -4.04 -12.64 -2.29
C ILE A 64 -3.87 -13.15 -0.87
N ILE A 65 -4.90 -13.76 -0.29
CA ILE A 65 -4.85 -14.34 1.05
C ILE A 65 -3.79 -15.46 1.10
N ALA A 66 -3.77 -16.36 0.11
CA ALA A 66 -2.75 -17.42 0.04
C ALA A 66 -1.34 -16.83 -0.05
N LEU A 67 -1.12 -15.83 -0.90
CA LEU A 67 0.16 -15.15 -1.07
C LEU A 67 0.64 -14.49 0.24
N VAL A 68 -0.26 -13.81 0.95
CA VAL A 68 0.05 -13.14 2.21
C VAL A 68 0.33 -14.15 3.32
N LYS A 69 -0.46 -15.24 3.41
CA LYS A 69 -0.23 -16.31 4.39
C LYS A 69 1.16 -16.93 4.27
N GLU A 70 1.61 -17.17 3.05
CA GLU A 70 2.97 -17.66 2.78
C GLU A 70 4.02 -16.63 3.23
N ARG A 71 3.87 -15.37 2.83
CA ARG A 71 4.82 -14.29 3.10
C ARG A 71 5.03 -14.00 4.59
N ILE A 72 3.97 -14.01 5.39
CA ILE A 72 4.07 -13.74 6.84
C ILE A 72 4.74 -14.86 7.64
N GLN A 73 4.96 -16.04 7.04
CA GLN A 73 5.71 -17.15 7.65
C GLN A 73 7.23 -17.01 7.47
N GLU A 74 7.68 -16.07 6.62
CA GLU A 74 9.10 -15.86 6.39
C GLU A 74 9.81 -15.39 7.67
N PRO A 75 11.10 -15.77 7.86
CA PRO A 75 11.83 -15.46 9.09
C PRO A 75 11.94 -13.98 9.44
N ASP A 76 11.92 -13.10 8.44
CA ASP A 76 11.99 -11.64 8.62
C ASP A 76 10.73 -11.05 9.25
N CYS A 77 9.60 -11.76 9.21
CA CYS A 77 8.31 -11.34 9.77
C CYS A 77 8.14 -11.65 11.26
N VAL A 78 9.09 -12.35 11.88
CA VAL A 78 8.96 -12.83 13.27
C VAL A 78 8.78 -11.69 14.29
N ASN A 79 9.45 -10.55 14.06
CA ASN A 79 9.39 -9.38 14.93
C ASN A 79 8.27 -8.40 14.56
N GLY A 80 7.49 -8.74 13.54
CA GLY A 80 6.42 -7.91 13.00
C GLY A 80 6.59 -7.61 11.53
N PHE A 81 5.65 -6.84 10.98
CA PHE A 81 5.62 -6.48 9.56
C PHE A 81 4.68 -5.30 9.33
N LEU A 82 4.79 -4.70 8.17
CA LEU A 82 3.89 -3.66 7.72
C LEU A 82 3.19 -4.11 6.43
N PHE A 83 1.87 -4.14 6.44
CA PHE A 83 1.06 -4.34 5.25
C PHE A 83 0.83 -3.04 4.48
N ASP A 84 1.22 -3.03 3.20
CA ASP A 84 0.93 -1.97 2.25
C ASP A 84 0.07 -2.52 1.10
N GLY A 85 -1.17 -2.03 1.01
CA GLY A 85 -2.14 -2.49 0.02
C GLY A 85 -2.74 -3.87 0.33
N PHE A 86 -2.75 -4.26 1.60
CA PHE A 86 -3.48 -5.40 2.14
C PHE A 86 -3.87 -5.12 3.61
N PRO A 87 -5.11 -5.48 4.05
CA PRO A 87 -6.20 -5.95 3.20
C PRO A 87 -6.77 -4.86 2.30
N ARG A 88 -7.48 -5.24 1.24
CA ARG A 88 -8.22 -4.33 0.36
C ARG A 88 -9.72 -4.61 0.33
N THR A 89 -10.15 -5.71 0.93
CA THR A 89 -11.55 -6.12 1.01
C THR A 89 -11.89 -6.64 2.40
N ILE A 90 -13.16 -6.63 2.77
CA ILE A 90 -13.61 -7.20 4.04
C ILE A 90 -13.24 -8.68 4.16
N PRO A 91 -13.46 -9.55 3.15
CA PRO A 91 -13.03 -10.95 3.23
C PRO A 91 -11.54 -11.14 3.52
N GLN A 92 -10.66 -10.28 2.98
CA GLN A 92 -9.23 -10.32 3.29
C GLN A 92 -8.95 -9.95 4.76
N ALA A 93 -9.65 -8.96 5.31
CA ALA A 93 -9.51 -8.58 6.72
C ALA A 93 -10.03 -9.67 7.66
N GLU A 94 -11.17 -10.27 7.33
CA GLU A 94 -11.74 -11.41 8.08
C GLU A 94 -10.82 -12.63 8.06
N ALA A 95 -10.15 -12.89 6.92
CA ALA A 95 -9.17 -13.97 6.83
C ALA A 95 -7.97 -13.76 7.78
N LEU A 96 -7.47 -12.51 7.93
CA LEU A 96 -6.43 -12.21 8.93
C LEU A 96 -6.88 -12.49 10.36
N LEU A 97 -8.10 -12.12 10.70
CA LEU A 97 -8.68 -12.39 12.03
C LEU A 97 -8.84 -13.88 12.27
N ALA A 98 -9.35 -14.62 11.28
CA ALA A 98 -9.55 -16.08 11.37
C ALA A 98 -8.23 -16.83 11.54
N GLU A 99 -7.14 -16.36 10.96
CA GLU A 99 -5.79 -16.91 11.13
C GLU A 99 -5.14 -16.50 12.45
N GLY A 100 -5.81 -15.71 13.29
CA GLY A 100 -5.26 -15.23 14.56
C GLY A 100 -4.07 -14.27 14.40
N VAL A 101 -3.96 -13.59 13.24
CA VAL A 101 -2.91 -12.59 12.99
C VAL A 101 -3.24 -11.32 13.74
N ALA A 102 -2.65 -11.15 14.93
CA ALA A 102 -2.81 -9.94 15.71
C ALA A 102 -2.20 -8.74 14.97
N ILE A 103 -2.96 -7.66 14.81
CA ILE A 103 -2.51 -6.37 14.27
C ILE A 103 -2.47 -5.37 15.42
N ASP A 104 -1.37 -4.65 15.56
CA ASP A 104 -1.19 -3.66 16.62
C ASP A 104 -1.83 -2.33 16.25
N LYS A 105 -1.62 -1.86 15.01
CA LYS A 105 -2.10 -0.55 14.56
C LYS A 105 -2.63 -0.61 13.11
N VAL A 106 -3.68 0.15 12.88
CA VAL A 106 -4.23 0.45 11.55
C VAL A 106 -4.18 1.95 11.35
N ILE A 107 -3.45 2.42 10.34
CA ILE A 107 -3.29 3.84 10.05
C ILE A 107 -3.89 4.14 8.69
N GLU A 108 -4.94 4.95 8.67
CA GLU A 108 -5.53 5.49 7.44
C GLU A 108 -4.79 6.75 7.03
N ILE A 109 -4.21 6.73 5.83
CA ILE A 109 -3.68 7.93 5.17
C ILE A 109 -4.77 8.48 4.25
N HIS A 110 -5.41 9.56 4.69
CA HIS A 110 -6.50 10.19 3.95
C HIS A 110 -5.99 11.21 2.96
N VAL A 111 -6.47 11.12 1.72
CA VAL A 111 -6.18 12.08 0.63
C VAL A 111 -7.41 12.18 -0.26
N ALA A 112 -7.77 13.37 -0.69
CA ALA A 112 -8.90 13.59 -1.59
C ALA A 112 -8.61 13.06 -3.01
N ASP A 113 -9.64 12.59 -3.71
CA ASP A 113 -9.52 11.96 -5.04
C ASP A 113 -8.84 12.86 -6.08
N GLN A 114 -9.13 14.15 -6.08
CA GLN A 114 -8.51 15.10 -7.00
C GLN A 114 -6.99 15.18 -6.81
N GLU A 115 -6.53 15.16 -5.57
CA GLU A 115 -5.12 15.14 -5.23
C GLU A 115 -4.48 13.80 -5.66
N ILE A 116 -5.19 12.69 -5.48
CA ILE A 116 -4.73 11.37 -5.93
C ILE A 116 -4.51 11.32 -7.44
N ILE A 117 -5.45 11.85 -8.23
CA ILE A 117 -5.33 11.89 -9.69
C ILE A 117 -4.09 12.70 -10.10
N ALA A 118 -3.89 13.87 -9.50
CA ALA A 118 -2.71 14.70 -9.76
C ALA A 118 -1.39 13.97 -9.40
N ARG A 119 -1.34 13.32 -8.23
CA ARG A 119 -0.15 12.59 -7.78
C ARG A 119 0.20 11.40 -8.68
N LEU A 120 -0.78 10.58 -9.04
CA LEU A 120 -0.52 9.39 -9.86
C LEU A 120 -0.16 9.74 -11.30
N SER A 121 -0.77 10.76 -11.87
CA SER A 121 -0.42 11.22 -13.23
C SER A 121 1.03 11.73 -13.33
N GLY A 122 1.53 12.35 -12.25
CA GLY A 122 2.90 12.85 -12.18
C GLY A 122 3.94 11.85 -11.67
N ARG A 123 3.51 10.67 -11.21
CA ARG A 123 4.42 9.65 -10.65
C ARG A 123 5.35 9.07 -11.71
N ARG A 124 6.61 8.88 -11.31
CA ARG A 124 7.63 8.15 -12.07
C ARG A 124 8.28 7.13 -11.16
N VAL A 125 8.63 5.97 -11.69
CA VAL A 125 9.14 4.86 -10.89
C VAL A 125 10.36 4.26 -11.57
N HIS A 126 11.40 3.98 -10.80
CA HIS A 126 12.48 3.11 -11.22
C HIS A 126 12.05 1.65 -11.04
N GLU A 127 11.97 0.89 -12.13
CA GLU A 127 11.29 -0.40 -12.15
C GLU A 127 11.94 -1.44 -11.24
N ASP A 128 13.27 -1.50 -11.24
CA ASP A 128 14.01 -2.53 -10.51
C ASP A 128 14.06 -2.29 -9.00
N SER A 129 14.18 -1.03 -8.56
CA SER A 129 14.27 -0.71 -7.13
C SER A 129 12.95 -0.30 -6.51
N GLY A 130 11.93 0.01 -7.32
CA GLY A 130 10.67 0.56 -6.83
C GLY A 130 10.74 2.01 -6.35
N ARG A 131 11.90 2.71 -6.46
CA ARG A 131 12.02 4.14 -6.06
C ARG A 131 11.01 4.99 -6.82
N VAL A 132 10.40 5.91 -6.08
CA VAL A 132 9.31 6.74 -6.57
C VAL A 132 9.76 8.20 -6.64
N TYR A 133 9.52 8.81 -7.78
CA TYR A 133 9.69 10.22 -8.07
C TYR A 133 8.36 10.84 -8.48
N HIS A 134 8.31 12.16 -8.50
CA HIS A 134 7.16 12.90 -9.01
C HIS A 134 7.62 14.13 -9.78
N ILE A 135 7.08 14.33 -10.97
CA ILE A 135 7.52 15.42 -11.88
C ILE A 135 7.46 16.83 -11.26
N ALA A 136 6.60 17.06 -10.26
CA ALA A 136 6.43 18.36 -9.60
C ALA A 136 6.85 18.35 -8.12
N HIS A 137 6.57 17.28 -7.35
CA HIS A 137 6.72 17.29 -5.89
C HIS A 137 8.03 16.69 -5.40
N ASN A 138 8.60 15.76 -6.16
CA ASN A 138 9.88 15.11 -5.87
C ASN A 138 10.56 14.75 -7.19
N PRO A 139 10.99 15.74 -8.00
CA PRO A 139 11.60 15.47 -9.28
C PRO A 139 12.97 14.80 -9.11
N PRO A 140 13.39 13.93 -10.03
CA PRO A 140 14.74 13.43 -10.08
C PRO A 140 15.71 14.58 -10.40
N LYS A 141 16.98 14.44 -10.06
CA LYS A 141 18.04 15.41 -10.37
C LYS A 141 18.19 15.65 -11.87
N GLN A 142 18.01 14.59 -12.64
CA GLN A 142 17.96 14.61 -14.11
C GLN A 142 16.61 14.05 -14.55
N ASP A 143 15.88 14.82 -15.38
CA ASP A 143 14.56 14.43 -15.83
C ASP A 143 14.55 13.04 -16.50
N GLY A 144 13.58 12.20 -16.09
CA GLY A 144 13.40 10.85 -16.61
C GLY A 144 14.43 9.81 -16.17
N VAL A 145 15.34 10.13 -15.23
CA VAL A 145 16.44 9.24 -14.82
C VAL A 145 16.48 9.05 -13.32
N ASP A 146 16.71 7.81 -12.89
CA ASP A 146 16.86 7.46 -11.48
C ASP A 146 18.16 8.04 -10.89
N ASP A 147 18.06 8.72 -9.76
CA ASP A 147 19.18 9.42 -9.11
C ASP A 147 20.31 8.52 -8.60
N VAL A 148 20.05 7.22 -8.45
CA VAL A 148 20.99 6.26 -7.86
C VAL A 148 21.65 5.40 -8.93
N THR A 149 20.86 4.88 -9.88
CA THR A 149 21.38 3.96 -10.90
C THR A 149 21.67 4.64 -12.23
N GLY A 150 21.06 5.79 -12.51
CA GLY A 150 21.12 6.44 -13.81
C GLY A 150 20.24 5.77 -14.88
N GLU A 151 19.38 4.83 -14.50
CA GLU A 151 18.46 4.14 -15.40
C GLU A 151 17.17 4.94 -15.60
N ALA A 152 16.43 4.60 -16.68
CA ALA A 152 15.22 5.31 -17.04
C ALA A 152 14.11 5.13 -16.00
N LEU A 153 13.39 6.22 -15.73
CA LEU A 153 12.14 6.20 -14.97
C LEU A 153 10.96 5.96 -15.91
N ILE A 154 10.00 5.16 -15.46
CA ILE A 154 8.77 4.88 -16.19
C ILE A 154 7.55 5.45 -15.48
N GLN A 155 6.49 5.74 -16.24
CA GLN A 155 5.14 5.84 -15.71
C GLN A 155 4.51 4.44 -15.74
N ARG A 156 3.94 3.99 -14.62
CA ARG A 156 3.26 2.69 -14.58
C ARG A 156 2.03 2.69 -15.49
N GLU A 157 1.68 1.55 -16.06
CA GLU A 157 0.47 1.41 -16.89
C GLU A 157 -0.79 1.76 -16.10
N ASP A 158 -0.84 1.42 -14.81
CA ASP A 158 -1.96 1.70 -13.92
C ASP A 158 -1.99 3.14 -13.36
N ASP A 159 -1.08 4.02 -13.79
CA ASP A 159 -1.07 5.46 -13.49
C ASP A 159 -1.65 6.34 -14.61
N GLN A 160 -2.18 5.74 -15.66
CA GLN A 160 -2.95 6.47 -16.66
C GLN A 160 -4.27 6.98 -16.05
N GLU A 161 -4.68 8.21 -16.37
CA GLU A 161 -5.80 8.87 -15.69
C GLU A 161 -7.09 8.04 -15.68
N ALA A 162 -7.44 7.40 -16.79
CA ALA A 162 -8.62 6.54 -16.86
C ALA A 162 -8.53 5.36 -15.88
N THR A 163 -7.35 4.73 -15.78
CA THR A 163 -7.11 3.62 -14.85
C THR A 163 -7.11 4.11 -13.40
N VAL A 164 -6.55 5.30 -13.13
CA VAL A 164 -6.58 5.92 -11.80
C VAL A 164 -8.01 6.14 -11.31
N ARG A 165 -8.90 6.63 -12.19
CA ARG A 165 -10.32 6.79 -11.86
C ARG A 165 -10.99 5.46 -11.51
N ASN A 166 -10.76 4.41 -12.30
CA ASN A 166 -11.26 3.08 -11.99
C ASN A 166 -10.70 2.54 -10.65
N ARG A 167 -9.42 2.76 -10.38
CA ARG A 167 -8.80 2.38 -9.08
C ARG A 167 -9.44 3.10 -7.90
N LEU A 168 -9.85 4.36 -8.06
CA LEU A 168 -10.57 5.10 -7.03
C LEU A 168 -11.99 4.55 -6.83
N GLU A 169 -12.70 4.21 -7.89
CA GLU A 169 -14.00 3.54 -7.79
C GLU A 169 -13.88 2.21 -7.03
N VAL A 170 -12.95 1.35 -7.43
CA VAL A 170 -12.65 0.08 -6.73
C VAL A 170 -12.26 0.32 -5.26
N TYR A 171 -11.47 1.35 -4.98
CA TYR A 171 -11.11 1.71 -3.61
C TYR A 171 -12.34 2.10 -2.79
N HIS A 172 -13.21 2.97 -3.30
CA HIS A 172 -14.40 3.40 -2.59
C HIS A 172 -15.37 2.25 -2.33
N ASP A 173 -15.54 1.36 -3.30
CA ASP A 173 -16.49 0.24 -3.22
C ASP A 173 -15.99 -0.90 -2.32
N GLN A 174 -14.70 -1.23 -2.39
CA GLN A 174 -14.18 -2.45 -1.78
C GLN A 174 -13.23 -2.23 -0.60
N THR A 175 -12.42 -1.15 -0.64
CA THR A 175 -11.35 -0.93 0.35
C THR A 175 -11.75 0.07 1.43
N LYS A 176 -12.40 1.16 1.06
CA LYS A 176 -12.85 2.18 2.01
C LYS A 176 -13.73 1.61 3.14
N PRO A 177 -14.61 0.61 2.92
CA PRO A 177 -15.38 -0.02 3.99
C PRO A 177 -14.54 -0.64 5.12
N LEU A 178 -13.26 -0.92 4.87
CA LEU A 178 -12.33 -1.37 5.92
C LEU A 178 -12.12 -0.35 7.03
N VAL A 179 -12.30 0.94 6.76
CA VAL A 179 -12.23 2.00 7.77
C VAL A 179 -13.27 1.74 8.86
N ASP A 180 -14.53 1.58 8.46
CA ASP A 180 -15.63 1.29 9.39
C ASP A 180 -15.46 -0.08 10.05
N PHE A 181 -14.96 -1.07 9.32
CA PHE A 181 -14.66 -2.41 9.83
C PHE A 181 -13.66 -2.35 11.01
N TYR A 182 -12.50 -1.71 10.82
CA TYR A 182 -11.49 -1.63 11.88
C TYR A 182 -11.90 -0.72 13.04
N GLN A 183 -12.62 0.36 12.77
CA GLN A 183 -13.21 1.20 13.81
C GLN A 183 -14.27 0.43 14.64
N GLY A 184 -15.07 -0.40 13.98
CA GLY A 184 -16.08 -1.24 14.62
C GLY A 184 -15.48 -2.34 15.51
N LEU A 185 -14.30 -2.87 15.16
CA LEU A 185 -13.60 -3.86 15.98
C LEU A 185 -13.28 -3.33 17.39
N SER A 186 -12.89 -2.07 17.53
CA SER A 186 -12.58 -1.48 18.83
C SER A 186 -13.80 -1.43 19.76
N THR A 187 -15.01 -1.45 19.21
CA THR A 187 -16.26 -1.51 19.99
C THR A 187 -16.70 -2.95 20.27
N SER A 188 -16.54 -3.86 19.30
CA SER A 188 -17.03 -5.25 19.40
C SER A 188 -16.02 -6.21 20.08
N GLN A 189 -14.72 -5.93 19.98
CA GLN A 189 -13.63 -6.74 20.50
C GLN A 189 -12.50 -5.88 21.09
N PRO A 190 -12.76 -5.08 22.13
CA PRO A 190 -11.82 -4.05 22.60
C PRO A 190 -10.45 -4.59 23.00
N ASP A 191 -10.38 -5.82 23.54
CA ASP A 191 -9.14 -6.42 24.02
C ASP A 191 -8.22 -6.93 22.87
N ASN A 192 -8.77 -7.10 21.67
CA ASN A 192 -8.06 -7.64 20.50
C ASN A 192 -8.07 -6.69 19.29
N ALA A 193 -8.70 -5.54 19.42
CA ALA A 193 -8.79 -4.58 18.33
C ALA A 193 -7.46 -3.84 18.12
N PRO A 194 -7.01 -3.64 16.88
CA PRO A 194 -5.89 -2.77 16.59
C PRO A 194 -6.20 -1.32 16.96
N ALA A 195 -5.21 -0.57 17.42
CA ALA A 195 -5.35 0.87 17.56
C ALA A 195 -5.54 1.50 16.17
N TYR A 196 -6.65 2.22 15.97
CA TYR A 196 -6.93 2.90 14.71
C TYR A 196 -6.58 4.39 14.80
N ALA A 197 -5.88 4.88 13.78
CA ALA A 197 -5.60 6.31 13.62
C ALA A 197 -5.79 6.74 12.17
N ARG A 198 -6.30 7.97 11.98
CA ARG A 198 -6.39 8.61 10.66
C ARG A 198 -5.47 9.81 10.63
N ILE A 199 -4.65 9.91 9.58
CA ILE A 199 -3.79 11.06 9.32
C ILE A 199 -4.14 11.70 7.97
N ASP A 200 -3.91 13.00 7.86
CA ASP A 200 -3.97 13.70 6.59
C ASP A 200 -2.66 13.46 5.82
N GLY A 201 -2.78 12.89 4.62
CA GLY A 201 -1.67 12.60 3.73
C GLY A 201 -1.28 13.76 2.80
N VAL A 202 -1.84 14.96 3.00
CA VAL A 202 -1.52 16.16 2.22
C VAL A 202 -0.53 17.04 2.97
N GLY A 203 0.45 17.57 2.26
CA GLY A 203 1.49 18.46 2.77
C GLY A 203 2.92 17.98 2.48
N PRO A 204 3.91 18.71 2.96
CA PRO A 204 5.32 18.33 2.91
C PRO A 204 5.56 16.97 3.58
N LEU A 205 6.58 16.25 3.10
CA LEU A 205 6.87 14.89 3.55
C LEU A 205 7.11 14.81 5.07
N ASP A 206 7.89 15.75 5.60
CA ASP A 206 8.23 15.85 7.02
C ASP A 206 6.99 16.09 7.90
N GLU A 207 6.04 16.89 7.45
CA GLU A 207 4.78 17.09 8.18
C GLU A 207 3.92 15.83 8.20
N VAL A 208 3.82 15.11 7.07
CA VAL A 208 3.07 13.84 7.01
C VAL A 208 3.75 12.80 7.89
N GLN A 209 5.09 12.75 7.91
CA GLN A 209 5.85 11.87 8.80
C GLN A 209 5.62 12.21 10.28
N ALA A 210 5.58 13.49 10.64
CA ALA A 210 5.29 13.89 12.02
C ALA A 210 3.89 13.47 12.49
N ARG A 211 2.86 13.59 11.60
CA ARG A 211 1.51 13.06 11.87
C ARG A 211 1.51 11.55 12.05
N LEU A 212 2.26 10.86 11.19
CA LEU A 212 2.43 9.41 11.26
C LEU A 212 3.10 8.98 12.57
N GLU A 213 4.17 9.65 12.98
CA GLU A 213 4.84 9.38 14.26
C GLU A 213 3.90 9.52 15.45
N SER A 214 3.10 10.58 15.47
CA SER A 214 2.09 10.79 16.50
C SER A 214 1.04 9.67 16.53
N ALA A 215 0.67 9.12 15.37
CA ALA A 215 -0.25 7.99 15.26
C ALA A 215 0.40 6.66 15.66
N LEU A 216 1.72 6.52 15.56
CA LEU A 216 2.47 5.32 15.93
C LEU A 216 2.83 5.28 17.42
N ALA A 217 2.85 6.41 18.11
CA ALA A 217 3.07 6.49 19.55
C ALA A 217 1.92 5.85 20.33
#